data_0e5e06efe6f307017db9297a9fdbb059
#
_entry.id   0e5e06efe6f307017db9297a9fdbb059
#
_cell.length_a   1.000
_cell.length_b   1.000
_cell.length_c   1.000
_cell.angle_alpha   90.00
_cell.angle_beta   90.00
_cell.angle_gamma   90.00
#
_symmetry.space_group_name_H-M   'P 1'
#
loop_
_entity.id
_entity.type
_entity.pdbx_description
1 polymer ?
#
loop_
_entity_poly.entity_id
_entity_poly.type
_entity_poly.pdbx_seq_one_letter_code
_entity_poly.pdbx_strand_id
1 'polypeptide(L)'
;MKTSIIGRRLIKIFEGYRSEAYICPAGKWTIGYGHTRGVQQGDTCTKAQADEFLKEDLREAENTVNTQNLDINQHQFDALVSLVYNIGSGNFQESTLLKMLKSDTIARDSLKEAWSRWKYAGGEVQKGLIRRRAAEWSLYKNGFFLKTLPVLLLAAVITIVLIKKRK
;
A
#
# COMPACT_ATOMS: atom_id res chain seq x y z
N MET A 1 7.40 -0.93 15.16
CA MET A 1 6.78 0.29 14.61
C MET A 1 5.31 0.03 14.29
N LYS A 2 4.50 1.08 14.02
CA LYS A 2 3.10 1.00 13.55
C LYS A 2 2.95 1.83 12.28
N THR A 3 2.01 1.44 11.41
CA THR A 3 1.74 2.15 10.15
C THR A 3 1.19 3.55 10.43
N SER A 4 1.85 4.56 9.87
CA SER A 4 1.45 5.96 10.05
C SER A 4 0.16 6.29 9.29
N ILE A 5 -0.37 7.50 9.49
CA ILE A 5 -1.50 8.03 8.69
C ILE A 5 -1.15 8.03 7.19
N ILE A 6 0.11 8.33 6.83
CA ILE A 6 0.58 8.37 5.44
C ILE A 6 0.56 6.95 4.83
N GLY A 7 1.09 5.96 5.56
CA GLY A 7 1.08 4.56 5.12
C GLY A 7 -0.35 4.02 4.93
N ARG A 8 -1.24 4.25 5.90
CA ARG A 8 -2.65 3.85 5.76
C ARG A 8 -3.35 4.56 4.60
N ARG A 9 -3.05 5.84 4.35
CA ARG A 9 -3.60 6.57 3.20
C ARG A 9 -3.15 5.96 1.87
N LEU A 10 -1.87 5.58 1.76
CA LEU A 10 -1.36 4.88 0.59
C LEU A 10 -2.14 3.58 0.34
N ILE A 11 -2.29 2.74 1.36
CA ILE A 11 -3.00 1.46 1.26
C ILE A 11 -4.47 1.69 0.83
N LYS A 12 -5.19 2.61 1.48
CA LYS A 12 -6.59 2.95 1.16
C LYS A 12 -6.80 3.35 -0.30
N ILE A 13 -5.83 4.06 -0.91
CA ILE A 13 -5.90 4.48 -2.32
C ILE A 13 -5.92 3.26 -3.25
N PHE A 14 -5.18 2.21 -2.93
CA PHE A 14 -5.08 1.01 -3.77
C PHE A 14 -6.13 -0.06 -3.47
N GLU A 15 -6.57 -0.18 -2.22
CA GLU A 15 -7.63 -1.14 -1.87
C GLU A 15 -9.03 -0.65 -2.26
N GLY A 16 -9.26 0.68 -2.23
CA GLY A 16 -10.60 1.25 -2.44
C GLY A 16 -11.51 1.01 -1.24
N TYR A 17 -12.59 1.79 -1.15
CA TYR A 17 -13.58 1.68 -0.08
C TYR A 17 -14.89 1.09 -0.61
N ARG A 18 -15.41 0.08 0.08
CA ARG A 18 -16.74 -0.48 -0.13
C ARG A 18 -17.54 -0.40 1.15
N SER A 19 -18.68 0.31 1.13
CA SER A 19 -19.58 0.44 2.28
C SER A 19 -20.42 -0.79 2.55
N GLU A 20 -20.60 -1.64 1.54
CA GLU A 20 -21.43 -2.86 1.59
C GLU A 20 -20.55 -4.08 1.33
N ALA A 21 -20.89 -5.18 1.99
CA ALA A 21 -20.21 -6.45 1.81
C ALA A 21 -20.41 -7.00 0.39
N TYR A 22 -19.34 -7.47 -0.21
CA TYR A 22 -19.32 -8.10 -1.54
C TYR A 22 -18.46 -9.37 -1.52
N ILE A 23 -18.66 -10.25 -2.49
CA ILE A 23 -17.80 -11.42 -2.65
C ILE A 23 -16.57 -11.02 -3.47
N CYS A 24 -15.38 -11.15 -2.86
CA CYS A 24 -14.11 -10.90 -3.57
C CYS A 24 -13.78 -12.08 -4.52
N PRO A 25 -12.80 -11.93 -5.44
CA PRO A 25 -12.41 -13.01 -6.37
C PRO A 25 -11.99 -14.32 -5.69
N ALA A 26 -11.58 -14.28 -4.42
CA ALA A 26 -11.26 -15.46 -3.62
C ALA A 26 -12.50 -16.11 -2.97
N GLY A 27 -13.72 -15.66 -3.30
CA GLY A 27 -14.97 -16.22 -2.80
C GLY A 27 -15.30 -15.84 -1.34
N LYS A 28 -14.66 -14.82 -0.77
CA LYS A 28 -14.88 -14.38 0.62
C LYS A 28 -15.71 -13.10 0.67
N TRP A 29 -16.65 -13.02 1.63
CA TRP A 29 -17.31 -11.77 1.96
C TRP A 29 -16.29 -10.73 2.44
N THR A 30 -16.32 -9.56 1.86
CA THR A 30 -15.31 -8.52 2.02
C THR A 30 -15.99 -7.17 2.16
N ILE A 31 -15.50 -6.29 3.03
CA ILE A 31 -16.05 -4.96 3.28
C ILE A 31 -14.94 -3.93 3.53
N GLY A 32 -15.25 -2.66 3.50
CA GLY A 32 -14.33 -1.58 3.83
C GLY A 32 -13.15 -1.49 2.87
N TYR A 33 -11.94 -1.63 3.35
CA TYR A 33 -10.69 -1.63 2.60
C TYR A 33 -10.10 -3.05 2.45
N GLY A 34 -10.95 -4.04 2.21
CA GLY A 34 -10.53 -5.42 2.01
C GLY A 34 -10.67 -6.33 3.24
N HIS A 35 -11.37 -5.86 4.29
CA HIS A 35 -11.62 -6.65 5.49
C HIS A 35 -12.52 -7.86 5.20
N THR A 36 -12.14 -9.04 5.69
CA THR A 36 -12.88 -10.30 5.45
C THR A 36 -13.27 -11.03 6.72
N ARG A 37 -12.67 -10.69 7.88
CA ARG A 37 -12.89 -11.43 9.12
C ARG A 37 -14.28 -11.15 9.69
N GLY A 38 -15.10 -12.19 9.81
CA GLY A 38 -16.43 -12.08 10.38
C GLY A 38 -17.46 -11.39 9.48
N VAL A 39 -17.09 -11.03 8.24
CA VAL A 39 -18.00 -10.36 7.29
C VAL A 39 -19.01 -11.34 6.71
N GLN A 40 -20.28 -10.95 6.67
CA GLN A 40 -21.39 -11.70 6.13
C GLN A 40 -22.12 -10.92 5.04
N GLN A 41 -22.99 -11.62 4.31
CA GLN A 41 -23.87 -10.98 3.33
C GLN A 41 -24.76 -9.95 4.00
N GLY A 42 -24.87 -8.76 3.40
CA GLY A 42 -25.71 -7.67 3.90
C GLY A 42 -25.03 -6.76 4.92
N ASP A 43 -23.81 -7.08 5.38
CA ASP A 43 -23.07 -6.20 6.28
C ASP A 43 -22.77 -4.87 5.61
N THR A 44 -22.81 -3.81 6.42
CA THR A 44 -22.45 -2.46 6.01
C THR A 44 -21.42 -1.85 6.96
N CYS A 45 -20.59 -0.95 6.48
CA CYS A 45 -19.67 -0.19 7.33
C CYS A 45 -19.53 1.27 6.89
N THR A 46 -19.32 2.14 7.88
CA THR A 46 -18.89 3.52 7.66
C THR A 46 -17.38 3.56 7.34
N LYS A 47 -16.90 4.69 6.81
CA LYS A 47 -15.46 4.90 6.61
C LYS A 47 -14.66 4.81 7.93
N ALA A 48 -15.24 5.27 9.04
CA ALA A 48 -14.59 5.18 10.34
C ALA A 48 -14.41 3.72 10.80
N GLN A 49 -15.45 2.89 10.65
CA GLN A 49 -15.36 1.46 10.94
C GLN A 49 -14.36 0.75 10.01
N ALA A 50 -14.40 1.07 8.70
CA ALA A 50 -13.43 0.52 7.75
C ALA A 50 -11.98 0.91 8.10
N ASP A 51 -11.76 2.10 8.68
CA ASP A 51 -10.45 2.53 9.17
C ASP A 51 -9.97 1.70 10.36
N GLU A 52 -10.85 1.33 11.26
CA GLU A 52 -10.50 0.45 12.39
C GLU A 52 -10.23 -0.99 11.89
N PHE A 53 -11.05 -1.52 11.00
CA PHE A 53 -10.80 -2.81 10.36
C PHE A 53 -9.43 -2.85 9.68
N LEU A 54 -9.09 -1.82 8.90
CA LEU A 54 -7.78 -1.74 8.25
C LEU A 54 -6.63 -1.74 9.27
N LYS A 55 -6.75 -1.02 10.39
CA LYS A 55 -5.73 -1.02 11.45
C LYS A 55 -5.52 -2.43 12.04
N GLU A 56 -6.58 -3.20 12.17
CA GLU A 56 -6.50 -4.58 12.65
C GLU A 56 -5.85 -5.49 11.62
N ASP A 57 -6.26 -5.38 10.36
CA ASP A 57 -5.75 -6.21 9.26
C ASP A 57 -4.27 -5.93 8.98
N LEU A 58 -3.79 -4.71 9.24
CA LEU A 58 -2.38 -4.36 9.08
C LEU A 58 -1.46 -4.97 10.14
N ARG A 59 -1.98 -5.48 11.26
CA ARG A 59 -1.15 -6.00 12.37
C ARG A 59 -0.22 -7.13 11.93
N GLU A 60 -0.68 -8.02 11.05
CA GLU A 60 0.15 -9.10 10.54
C GLU A 60 1.30 -8.57 9.68
N ALA A 61 1.03 -7.67 8.74
CA ALA A 61 2.05 -7.05 7.91
C ALA A 61 3.03 -6.20 8.72
N GLU A 62 2.54 -5.45 9.71
CA GLU A 62 3.37 -4.69 10.65
C GLU A 62 4.31 -5.60 11.44
N ASN A 63 3.78 -6.70 11.97
CA ASN A 63 4.58 -7.68 12.71
C ASN A 63 5.64 -8.33 11.81
N THR A 64 5.25 -8.69 10.58
CA THR A 64 6.17 -9.27 9.60
C THR A 64 7.36 -8.35 9.32
N VAL A 65 7.14 -7.04 9.13
CA VAL A 65 8.23 -6.08 8.91
C VAL A 65 9.05 -5.86 10.19
N ASN A 66 8.40 -5.70 11.35
CA ASN A 66 9.09 -5.47 12.64
C ASN A 66 10.03 -6.62 13.02
N THR A 67 9.64 -7.86 12.77
CA THR A 67 10.47 -9.04 13.11
C THR A 67 11.72 -9.19 12.22
N GLN A 68 11.83 -8.40 11.14
CA GLN A 68 13.04 -8.44 10.30
C GLN A 68 14.21 -7.64 10.88
N ASN A 69 13.99 -6.80 11.89
CA ASN A 69 15.01 -5.96 12.54
C ASN A 69 15.78 -5.08 11.54
N LEU A 70 15.08 -4.49 10.59
CA LEU A 70 15.66 -3.59 9.58
C LEU A 70 15.91 -2.20 10.20
N ASP A 71 17.06 -1.60 9.87
CA ASP A 71 17.32 -0.19 10.18
C ASP A 71 16.61 0.72 9.16
N ILE A 72 15.36 1.07 9.47
CA ILE A 72 14.46 1.80 8.57
C ILE A 72 13.70 2.90 9.31
N ASN A 73 13.45 4.00 8.60
CA ASN A 73 12.61 5.08 9.11
C ASN A 73 11.10 4.79 8.90
N GLN A 74 10.24 5.68 9.41
CA GLN A 74 8.78 5.53 9.35
C GLN A 74 8.25 5.42 7.91
N HIS A 75 8.77 6.17 6.96
CA HIS A 75 8.31 6.12 5.57
C HIS A 75 8.69 4.81 4.88
N GLN A 76 9.85 4.29 5.18
CA GLN A 76 10.32 3.00 4.69
C GLN A 76 9.48 1.87 5.30
N PHE A 77 9.19 1.94 6.60
CA PHE A 77 8.30 1.01 7.27
C PHE A 77 6.90 1.01 6.63
N ASP A 78 6.29 2.17 6.44
CA ASP A 78 4.96 2.33 5.83
C ASP A 78 4.89 1.72 4.42
N ALA A 79 5.92 1.96 3.62
CA ALA A 79 6.01 1.42 2.26
C ALA A 79 6.16 -0.10 2.25
N LEU A 80 6.97 -0.65 3.15
CA LEU A 80 7.12 -2.10 3.32
C LEU A 80 5.84 -2.75 3.82
N VAL A 81 5.15 -2.15 4.79
CA VAL A 81 3.85 -2.66 5.26
C VAL A 81 2.83 -2.67 4.12
N SER A 82 2.77 -1.63 3.27
CA SER A 82 1.90 -1.62 2.10
C SER A 82 2.22 -2.77 1.13
N LEU A 83 3.50 -3.02 0.89
CA LEU A 83 3.93 -4.14 0.05
C LEU A 83 3.53 -5.48 0.67
N VAL A 84 3.88 -5.71 1.94
CA VAL A 84 3.59 -6.97 2.66
C VAL A 84 2.10 -7.24 2.72
N TYR A 85 1.29 -6.22 3.01
CA TYR A 85 -0.17 -6.31 3.02
C TYR A 85 -0.74 -6.79 1.68
N ASN A 86 -0.13 -6.36 0.57
CA ASN A 86 -0.57 -6.74 -0.77
C ASN A 86 -0.07 -8.11 -1.23
N ILE A 87 1.20 -8.46 -0.95
CA ILE A 87 1.81 -9.70 -1.46
C ILE A 87 1.74 -10.85 -0.46
N GLY A 88 1.43 -10.58 0.80
CA GLY A 88 1.42 -11.53 1.91
C GLY A 88 2.78 -11.69 2.58
N SER A 89 2.73 -12.07 3.87
CA SER A 89 3.90 -12.23 4.76
C SER A 89 4.88 -13.29 4.25
N GLY A 90 4.39 -14.45 3.81
CA GLY A 90 5.23 -15.55 3.30
C GLY A 90 6.04 -15.13 2.09
N ASN A 91 5.38 -14.54 1.08
CA ASN A 91 6.06 -14.07 -0.13
C ASN A 91 7.13 -13.03 0.18
N PHE A 92 6.87 -12.13 1.12
CA PHE A 92 7.87 -11.13 1.53
C PHE A 92 9.07 -11.78 2.21
N GLN A 93 8.86 -12.72 3.13
CA GLN A 93 9.92 -13.39 3.89
C GLN A 93 10.88 -14.18 2.98
N GLU A 94 10.36 -14.76 1.90
CA GLU A 94 11.16 -15.53 0.93
C GLU A 94 11.77 -14.65 -0.17
N SER A 95 11.39 -13.37 -0.24
CA SER A 95 11.73 -12.48 -1.35
C SER A 95 13.21 -12.13 -1.44
N THR A 96 13.68 -11.96 -2.67
CA THR A 96 14.99 -11.34 -2.95
C THR A 96 15.04 -9.93 -2.36
N LEU A 97 13.91 -9.20 -2.34
CA LEU A 97 13.83 -7.86 -1.79
C LEU A 97 14.24 -7.84 -0.31
N LEU A 98 13.71 -8.76 0.52
CA LEU A 98 14.08 -8.83 1.93
C LEU A 98 15.55 -9.18 2.12
N LYS A 99 16.08 -10.14 1.34
CA LYS A 99 17.51 -10.48 1.37
C LYS A 99 18.37 -9.25 1.07
N MET A 100 17.95 -8.44 0.12
CA MET A 100 18.61 -7.20 -0.24
C MET A 100 18.52 -6.14 0.87
N LEU A 101 17.36 -5.99 1.51
CA LEU A 101 17.17 -5.05 2.63
C LEU A 101 18.04 -5.37 3.86
N LYS A 102 18.43 -6.64 4.02
CA LYS A 102 19.31 -7.10 5.10
C LYS A 102 20.81 -7.00 4.78
N SER A 103 21.17 -6.62 3.56
CA SER A 103 22.56 -6.49 3.12
C SER A 103 22.98 -5.04 3.08
N ASP A 104 24.12 -4.72 3.70
CA ASP A 104 24.65 -3.34 3.80
C ASP A 104 25.25 -2.80 2.50
N THR A 105 25.36 -3.62 1.44
CA THR A 105 26.16 -3.31 0.25
C THR A 105 25.37 -3.13 -1.05
N ILE A 106 24.04 -3.04 -1.00
CA ILE A 106 23.21 -3.10 -2.22
C ILE A 106 22.94 -1.72 -2.83
N ALA A 107 23.19 -1.63 -4.14
CA ALA A 107 22.84 -0.46 -4.93
C ALA A 107 21.30 -0.21 -4.93
N ARG A 108 20.93 1.06 -4.74
CA ARG A 108 19.51 1.48 -4.65
C ARG A 108 18.68 1.10 -5.87
N ASP A 109 19.28 1.08 -7.07
CA ASP A 109 18.58 0.72 -8.30
C ASP A 109 18.21 -0.77 -8.35
N SER A 110 19.08 -1.64 -7.83
CA SER A 110 18.79 -3.08 -7.68
C SER A 110 17.63 -3.33 -6.71
N LEU A 111 17.56 -2.56 -5.61
CA LEU A 111 16.46 -2.65 -4.66
C LEU A 111 15.12 -2.23 -5.29
N LYS A 112 15.11 -1.14 -6.10
CA LYS A 112 13.95 -0.70 -6.86
C LYS A 112 13.47 -1.76 -7.86
N GLU A 113 14.40 -2.41 -8.54
CA GLU A 113 14.07 -3.47 -9.48
C GLU A 113 13.43 -4.65 -8.76
N ALA A 114 14.00 -5.15 -7.65
CA ALA A 114 13.44 -6.22 -6.84
C ALA A 114 12.03 -5.88 -6.33
N TRP A 115 11.80 -4.62 -5.92
CA TRP A 115 10.48 -4.11 -5.55
C TRP A 115 9.51 -4.17 -6.71
N SER A 116 9.93 -3.74 -7.91
CA SER A 116 9.09 -3.66 -9.11
C SER A 116 8.71 -5.02 -9.70
N ARG A 117 9.36 -6.12 -9.28
CA ARG A 117 8.99 -7.49 -9.69
C ARG A 117 7.60 -7.91 -9.20
N TRP A 118 7.10 -7.31 -8.12
CA TRP A 118 5.77 -7.61 -7.55
C TRP A 118 4.62 -6.91 -8.32
N LYS A 119 4.65 -6.98 -9.64
CA LYS A 119 3.66 -6.40 -10.58
C LYS A 119 2.81 -7.43 -11.31
N TYR A 120 3.00 -8.73 -11.02
CA TYR A 120 2.27 -9.81 -11.68
C TYR A 120 1.14 -10.34 -10.79
N ALA A 121 0.01 -10.72 -11.41
CA ALA A 121 -1.03 -11.53 -10.82
C ALA A 121 -1.59 -12.47 -11.90
N GLY A 122 -1.77 -13.76 -11.56
CA GLY A 122 -2.17 -14.77 -12.55
C GLY A 122 -1.21 -14.94 -13.73
N GLY A 123 0.09 -14.66 -13.52
CA GLY A 123 1.11 -14.74 -14.58
C GLY A 123 1.20 -13.50 -15.48
N GLU A 124 0.28 -12.54 -15.34
CA GLU A 124 0.21 -11.34 -16.18
C GLU A 124 0.59 -10.06 -15.43
N VAL A 125 1.14 -9.10 -16.18
CA VAL A 125 1.48 -7.78 -15.65
C VAL A 125 0.21 -6.96 -15.42
N GLN A 126 0.00 -6.50 -14.19
CA GLN A 126 -1.15 -5.71 -13.80
C GLN A 126 -0.79 -4.21 -13.70
N LYS A 127 -1.46 -3.38 -14.51
CA LYS A 127 -1.26 -1.91 -14.52
C LYS A 127 -1.47 -1.28 -13.12
N GLY A 128 -2.42 -1.81 -12.34
CA GLY A 128 -2.68 -1.39 -10.96
C GLY A 128 -1.49 -1.65 -10.04
N LEU A 129 -0.88 -2.85 -10.16
CA LEU A 129 0.29 -3.22 -9.37
C LEU A 129 1.53 -2.42 -9.76
N ILE A 130 1.73 -2.09 -11.05
CA ILE A 130 2.81 -1.19 -11.46
C ILE A 130 2.69 0.17 -10.74
N ARG A 131 1.49 0.77 -10.75
CA ARG A 131 1.23 2.05 -10.06
C ARG A 131 1.44 1.94 -8.55
N ARG A 132 0.99 0.84 -7.94
CA ARG A 132 1.17 0.59 -6.50
C ARG A 132 2.65 0.49 -6.14
N ARG A 133 3.43 -0.32 -6.85
CA ARG A 133 4.90 -0.46 -6.64
C ARG A 133 5.63 0.87 -6.80
N ALA A 134 5.24 1.68 -7.80
CA ALA A 134 5.83 3.00 -7.99
C ALA A 134 5.52 3.97 -6.83
N ALA A 135 4.29 3.96 -6.31
CA ALA A 135 3.89 4.79 -5.19
C ALA A 135 4.57 4.35 -3.88
N GLU A 136 4.64 3.06 -3.60
CA GLU A 136 5.35 2.48 -2.47
C GLU A 136 6.85 2.81 -2.52
N TRP A 137 7.49 2.66 -3.68
CA TRP A 137 8.89 3.03 -3.86
C TRP A 137 9.13 4.53 -3.65
N SER A 138 8.21 5.38 -4.13
CA SER A 138 8.31 6.82 -3.90
C SER A 138 8.23 7.18 -2.42
N LEU A 139 7.34 6.53 -1.67
CA LEU A 139 7.25 6.68 -0.22
C LEU A 139 8.52 6.19 0.47
N TYR A 140 9.01 5.01 0.11
CA TYR A 140 10.23 4.42 0.66
C TYR A 140 11.46 5.34 0.49
N LYS A 141 11.61 5.90 -0.72
CA LYS A 141 12.77 6.72 -1.08
C LYS A 141 12.74 8.15 -0.54
N ASN A 142 11.57 8.80 -0.59
CA ASN A 142 11.45 10.25 -0.45
C ASN A 142 10.49 10.69 0.68
N GLY A 143 9.81 9.77 1.35
CA GLY A 143 8.74 10.11 2.28
C GLY A 143 7.45 10.63 1.61
N PHE A 144 7.35 10.61 0.28
CA PHE A 144 6.20 11.06 -0.49
C PHE A 144 5.81 10.08 -1.58
N PHE A 145 4.52 9.77 -1.69
CA PHE A 145 3.96 8.96 -2.78
C PHE A 145 3.12 9.78 -3.79
N LEU A 146 2.78 11.04 -3.48
CA LEU A 146 1.91 11.89 -4.31
C LEU A 146 2.53 12.30 -5.66
N LYS A 147 3.85 12.14 -5.84
CA LYS A 147 4.52 12.42 -7.13
C LYS A 147 4.16 11.44 -8.26
N THR A 148 3.40 10.38 -7.96
CA THR A 148 2.98 9.38 -8.95
C THR A 148 1.52 9.55 -9.41
N LEU A 149 0.80 10.56 -8.89
CA LEU A 149 -0.47 10.96 -9.48
C LEU A 149 -0.22 11.49 -10.90
N PRO A 150 -1.00 11.09 -11.89
CA PRO A 150 -0.81 11.58 -13.25
C PRO A 150 -0.85 13.11 -13.27
N VAL A 151 0.03 13.72 -14.06
CA VAL A 151 0.22 15.18 -14.23
C VAL A 151 -1.11 15.93 -14.46
N LEU A 152 -2.13 15.26 -14.98
CA LEU A 152 -3.49 15.78 -15.19
C LEU A 152 -4.21 16.23 -13.89
N LEU A 153 -3.92 15.61 -12.72
CA LEU A 153 -4.52 16.04 -11.45
C LEU A 153 -3.75 17.21 -10.80
N LEU A 154 -2.46 17.34 -11.10
CA LEU A 154 -1.66 18.49 -10.64
C LEU A 154 -2.06 19.77 -11.37
N ALA A 155 -2.35 19.67 -12.67
CA ALA A 155 -2.86 20.80 -13.46
C ALA A 155 -4.21 21.30 -12.94
N ALA A 156 -5.14 20.41 -12.56
CA ALA A 156 -6.44 20.79 -12.01
C ALA A 156 -6.30 21.53 -10.66
N VAL A 157 -5.41 21.11 -9.78
CA VAL A 157 -5.18 21.77 -8.47
C VAL A 157 -4.52 23.14 -8.66
N ILE A 158 -3.55 23.27 -9.55
CA ILE A 158 -2.89 24.55 -9.87
C ILE A 158 -3.88 25.52 -10.48
N THR A 159 -4.74 25.07 -11.38
CA THR A 159 -5.76 25.91 -12.01
C THR A 159 -6.76 26.44 -10.99
N ILE A 160 -7.22 25.61 -10.03
CA ILE A 160 -8.14 26.01 -8.96
C ILE A 160 -7.49 27.05 -8.02
N VAL A 161 -6.21 26.89 -7.69
CA VAL A 161 -5.46 27.81 -6.82
C VAL A 161 -5.24 29.15 -7.52
N LEU A 162 -4.95 29.17 -8.82
CA LEU A 162 -4.75 30.39 -9.59
C LEU A 162 -6.06 31.17 -9.83
N ILE A 163 -7.19 30.48 -9.97
CA ILE A 163 -8.51 31.12 -10.10
C ILE A 163 -8.94 31.77 -8.77
N LYS A 164 -8.62 31.15 -7.61
CA LYS A 164 -8.92 31.73 -6.28
C LYS A 164 -8.05 32.95 -5.91
N LYS A 165 -6.90 33.15 -6.54
CA LYS A 165 -6.04 34.34 -6.31
C LYS A 165 -6.38 35.51 -7.21
N ARG A 166 -7.31 35.37 -8.15
CA ARG A 166 -7.77 36.43 -9.09
C ARG A 166 -9.15 37.00 -8.75
N LYS A 167 -9.74 36.61 -7.64
CA LYS A 167 -10.91 37.25 -7.02
C LYS A 167 -10.49 37.83 -5.68
#